data_d15d599026f7e652413eb7323d680307
#
_entry.id   d15d599026f7e652413eb7323d680307
#
_cell.length_a   1.000
_cell.length_b   1.000
_cell.length_c   1.000
_cell.angle_alpha   90.00
_cell.angle_beta   90.00
_cell.angle_gamma   90.00
#
_symmetry.space_group_name_H-M   'P 1'
#
loop_
_entity.id
_entity.type
_entity.pdbx_description
1 polymer ?
#
loop_
_entity_poly.entity_id
_entity_poly.type
_entity_poly.pdbx_seq_one_letter_code
_entity_poly.pdbx_strand_id
1 'polypeptide(L)' 'MRVNAATNIDYLAEHLDMPIEEEDVDTLGGLFVKNFGRFPESGDSVTVSGLELVADRVERRRKRLVTVLVRIVDPS' A
#
# COMPACT_ATOMS: atom_id res chain seq x y z
N MET A 1 2.59 -10.78 0.85
CA MET A 1 1.20 -10.97 0.40
C MET A 1 0.90 -9.98 -0.71
N ARG A 2 0.36 -10.45 -1.80
CA ARG A 2 0.00 -9.58 -2.93
C ARG A 2 -1.45 -9.13 -2.76
N VAL A 3 -1.66 -7.83 -2.78
CA VAL A 3 -2.97 -7.24 -2.53
C VAL A 3 -3.31 -6.26 -3.65
N ASN A 4 -4.56 -6.28 -4.09
CA ASN A 4 -5.03 -5.33 -5.09
C ASN A 4 -4.99 -3.92 -4.50
N ALA A 5 -4.45 -2.97 -5.27
CA ALA A 5 -4.31 -1.59 -4.81
C ALA A 5 -5.65 -0.89 -4.56
N ALA A 6 -6.73 -1.41 -5.13
CA ALA A 6 -8.08 -0.87 -4.91
C ALA A 6 -8.71 -1.38 -3.61
N THR A 7 -8.03 -2.27 -2.90
CA THR A 7 -8.53 -2.80 -1.62
C THR A 7 -8.69 -1.67 -0.60
N ASN A 8 -9.82 -1.66 0.08
CA ASN A 8 -10.08 -0.68 1.13
C ASN A 8 -9.14 -0.92 2.31
N ILE A 9 -8.54 0.15 2.83
CA ILE A 9 -7.56 0.01 3.92
C ILE A 9 -8.16 -0.49 5.22
N ASP A 10 -9.43 -0.18 5.49
CA ASP A 10 -10.08 -0.69 6.70
C ASP A 10 -10.25 -2.20 6.63
N TYR A 11 -10.61 -2.70 5.46
CA TYR A 11 -10.70 -4.14 5.23
C TYR A 11 -9.34 -4.82 5.41
N LEU A 12 -8.29 -4.21 4.86
CA LEU A 12 -6.95 -4.75 4.99
C LEU A 12 -6.48 -4.74 6.45
N ALA A 13 -6.77 -3.66 7.17
CA ALA A 13 -6.41 -3.55 8.58
C ALA A 13 -7.08 -4.65 9.41
N GLU A 14 -8.36 -4.92 9.15
CA GLU A 14 -9.07 -6.02 9.83
C GLU A 14 -8.45 -7.38 9.49
N HIS A 15 -8.15 -7.59 8.23
CA HIS A 15 -7.58 -8.85 7.77
C HIS A 15 -6.21 -9.13 8.41
N LEU A 16 -5.41 -8.09 8.58
CA LEU A 16 -4.07 -8.19 9.17
C LEU A 16 -4.08 -8.05 10.69
N ASP A 17 -5.23 -7.72 11.27
CA ASP A 17 -5.37 -7.43 12.70
C ASP A 17 -4.38 -6.34 13.15
N MET A 18 -4.23 -5.31 12.32
CA MET A 18 -3.34 -4.19 12.58
C MET A 18 -4.03 -2.88 12.21
N PRO A 19 -3.99 -1.87 13.09
CA PRO A 19 -4.58 -0.58 12.75
C PRO A 19 -3.73 0.13 11.70
N ILE A 20 -4.42 0.73 10.71
CA ILE A 20 -3.77 1.58 9.73
C ILE A 20 -4.36 2.98 9.94
N GLU A 21 -3.56 3.86 10.50
CA GLU A 21 -4.01 5.20 10.87
C GLU A 21 -3.77 6.20 9.74
N GLU A 22 -4.72 6.28 8.83
CA GLU A 22 -4.72 7.25 7.74
C GLU A 22 -6.13 7.75 7.51
N GLU A 23 -6.34 9.07 7.66
CA GLU A 23 -7.66 9.65 7.57
C GLU A 23 -8.09 10.05 6.16
N ASP A 24 -7.14 10.37 5.30
CA ASP A 24 -7.44 10.93 3.98
C ASP A 24 -7.35 9.92 2.83
N VAL A 25 -7.24 8.65 3.15
CA VAL A 25 -7.01 7.60 2.14
C VAL A 25 -8.00 6.47 2.36
N ASP A 26 -8.58 5.98 1.29
CA ASP A 26 -9.53 4.86 1.34
C ASP A 26 -8.94 3.54 0.87
N THR A 27 -7.95 3.59 -0.01
CA THR A 27 -7.42 2.38 -0.65
C THR A 27 -5.94 2.19 -0.36
N LEU A 28 -5.48 0.95 -0.52
CA LEU A 28 -4.07 0.61 -0.35
C LEU A 28 -3.18 1.39 -1.33
N GLY A 29 -3.61 1.52 -2.59
CA GLY A 29 -2.88 2.31 -3.57
C GLY A 29 -2.75 3.77 -3.18
N GLY A 30 -3.83 4.35 -2.66
CA GLY A 30 -3.82 5.72 -2.16
C GLY A 30 -2.87 5.88 -0.98
N LEU A 31 -2.88 4.91 -0.07
CA LEU A 31 -1.98 4.90 1.07
C LEU A 31 -0.52 4.90 0.62
N PHE A 32 -0.20 4.06 -0.37
CA PHE A 32 1.14 3.98 -0.92
C PHE A 32 1.58 5.33 -1.51
N VAL A 33 0.77 5.87 -2.43
CA VAL A 33 1.11 7.10 -3.15
C VAL A 33 1.26 8.27 -2.20
N LYS A 34 0.36 8.39 -1.23
CA LYS A 34 0.40 9.48 -0.26
C LYS A 34 1.70 9.47 0.54
N ASN A 35 2.12 8.30 1.00
CA ASN A 35 3.30 8.19 1.86
C ASN A 35 4.60 8.16 1.05
N PHE A 36 4.54 7.70 -0.20
CA PHE A 36 5.70 7.71 -1.07
C PHE A 36 5.99 9.12 -1.63
N GLY A 37 4.93 9.91 -1.80
CA GLY A 37 5.06 11.30 -2.22
C GLY A 37 5.01 11.53 -3.72
N ARG A 38 4.93 10.47 -4.50
CA ARG A 38 4.82 10.55 -5.96
C ARG A 38 4.26 9.23 -6.48
N PHE A 39 3.97 9.18 -7.79
CA PHE A 39 3.52 7.93 -8.40
C PHE A 39 4.69 6.94 -8.47
N PRO A 40 4.51 5.71 -7.97
CA PRO A 40 5.61 4.75 -7.89
C PRO A 40 5.89 4.02 -9.19
N GLU A 41 7.09 3.46 -9.28
CA GLU A 41 7.45 2.49 -10.30
C GLU A 41 7.49 1.12 -9.65
N SER A 42 7.40 0.07 -10.46
CA SER A 42 7.49 -1.30 -9.96
C SER A 42 8.80 -1.48 -9.18
N GLY A 43 8.70 -2.02 -7.98
CA GLY A 43 9.83 -2.19 -7.09
C GLY A 43 10.02 -1.10 -6.05
N ASP A 44 9.36 0.05 -6.21
CA ASP A 44 9.42 1.10 -5.20
C ASP A 44 8.71 0.64 -3.92
N SER A 45 9.21 1.07 -2.78
CA SER A 45 8.64 0.65 -1.50
C SER A 45 8.50 1.81 -0.52
N VAL A 46 7.61 1.63 0.43
CA VAL A 46 7.38 2.58 1.52
C VAL A 46 6.93 1.81 2.75
N THR A 47 7.28 2.30 3.93
CA THR A 47 6.85 1.68 5.19
C THR A 47 5.83 2.58 5.86
N VAL A 48 4.67 2.03 6.18
CA VAL A 48 3.55 2.78 6.77
C VAL A 48 2.88 1.92 7.82
N SER A 49 2.69 2.46 9.02
CA SER A 49 1.94 1.80 10.11
C SER A 49 2.41 0.37 10.38
N GLY A 50 3.72 0.13 10.32
CA GLY A 50 4.27 -1.20 10.56
C GLY A 50 4.17 -2.15 9.40
N LEU A 51 3.81 -1.65 8.22
CA LEU A 51 3.72 -2.44 7.00
C LEU A 51 4.73 -1.96 5.99
N GLU A 52 5.42 -2.89 5.34
CA GLU A 52 6.22 -2.57 4.18
C GLU A 52 5.37 -2.81 2.93
N LEU A 53 5.23 -1.78 2.11
CA LEU A 53 4.45 -1.83 0.90
C LEU A 53 5.38 -1.69 -0.30
N VAL A 54 5.32 -2.64 -1.21
CA VAL A 54 6.14 -2.64 -2.42
C VAL A 54 5.23 -2.57 -3.64
N ALA A 55 5.46 -1.61 -4.52
CA ALA A 55 4.71 -1.51 -5.76
C ALA A 55 5.05 -2.72 -6.62
N ASP A 56 4.10 -3.63 -6.80
CA ASP A 56 4.30 -4.87 -7.53
C ASP A 56 3.99 -4.70 -9.00
N ARG A 57 2.74 -4.45 -9.33
CA ARG A 57 2.32 -4.23 -10.71
C ARG A 57 1.87 -2.79 -10.89
N VAL A 58 2.51 -2.12 -11.83
CA VAL A 58 2.23 -0.72 -12.14
C VAL A 58 1.92 -0.59 -13.62
N GLU A 59 0.80 0.04 -13.94
CA GLU A 59 0.45 0.34 -15.31
C GLU A 59 0.89 1.77 -15.62
N ARG A 60 1.96 1.89 -16.40
CA ARG A 60 2.61 3.18 -16.62
C ARG A 60 1.80 4.12 -17.50
N ARG A 61 1.10 3.61 -18.48
CA ARG A 61 0.31 4.42 -19.41
C ARG A 61 -0.75 5.24 -18.72
N ARG A 62 -1.49 4.60 -17.80
CA ARG A 62 -2.58 5.24 -17.08
C ARG A 62 -2.17 5.72 -15.70
N LYS A 63 -0.89 5.57 -15.36
CA LYS A 63 -0.37 5.88 -14.04
C LYS A 63 -1.22 5.25 -12.96
N ARG A 64 -1.38 3.94 -13.07
CA ARG A 64 -2.22 3.19 -12.16
C ARG A 64 -1.41 2.14 -11.43
N LEU A 65 -1.48 2.17 -10.11
CA LEU A 65 -0.92 1.11 -9.27
C LEU A 65 -1.97 0.00 -9.20
N VAL A 66 -1.59 -1.20 -9.61
CA VAL A 66 -2.52 -2.33 -9.73
C VAL A 66 -2.46 -3.24 -8.52
N THR A 67 -1.26 -3.71 -8.17
CA THR A 67 -1.07 -4.58 -7.02
C THR A 67 0.11 -4.12 -6.18
N VAL A 68 0.02 -4.40 -4.88
CA VAL A 68 1.02 -4.05 -3.90
C VAL A 68 1.38 -5.29 -3.09
N LEU A 69 2.66 -5.52 -2.88
CA LEU A 69 3.11 -6.56 -1.97
C LEU A 69 3.13 -5.97 -0.56
N VAL A 70 2.47 -6.65 0.36
CA VAL A 70 2.34 -6.18 1.74
C VAL A 70 3.06 -7.15 2.66
N ARG A 71 3.92 -6.61 3.51
CA ARG A 71 4.63 -7.39 4.51
C ARG A 71 4.57 -6.68 5.85
N ILE A 72 4.32 -7.44 6.91
CA ILE A 72 4.35 -6.89 8.25
C ILE A 72 5.80 -6.76 8.67
N VAL A 73 6.21 -5.57 9.06
CA VAL A 73 7.57 -5.31 9.52
C VAL A 73 7.59 -5.36 11.04
N ASP A 74 8.42 -6.24 11.56
CA ASP A 74 8.58 -6.34 13.01
C ASP A 74 9.29 -5.09 13.52
N PRO A 75 8.67 -4.32 14.43
CA PRO A 75 9.25 -3.09 14.92
C PRO A 75 10.39 -3.30 15.93
N SER A 76 10.62 -4.51 16.36
CA SER A 76 11.65 -4.78 17.37
C SER A 76 13.08 -4.72 16.83
#